data_66d0b5c873a0dffb44c3c0e21660be71
#
_entry.id   66d0b5c873a0dffb44c3c0e21660be71
#
_cell.length_a   1.000
_cell.length_b   1.000
_cell.length_c   1.000
_cell.angle_alpha   90.00
_cell.angle_beta   90.00
_cell.angle_gamma   90.00
#
_symmetry.space_group_name_H-M   'P 1'
#
loop_
_entity.id
_entity.type
_entity.pdbx_description
1 polymer ?
#
loop_
_entity_poly.entity_id
_entity_poly.type
_entity_poly.pdbx_seq_one_letter_code
_entity_poly.pdbx_strand_id
1 'polypeptide(L)'
;MKFKYGMLVGGKSIHLRVAADVIEQSIEEFELAGGCFDPKTFSNVPSFKIGQRVYADAGFANEVLVGICVFFSTWMGNKILDELYDKSLKFSFKRFTQAFRADKRCAENQISLLACTYFSDLDLTVAIRLTSRDKLEEEQRNSLFKQAHLNAAQFISENGKQAPVHYYHIQNGTLNLEPLLKESIEQIQREK
;
A
#
# COMPACT_ATOMS: atom_id res chain seq x y z
N MET A 1 15.39 8.04 -9.28
CA MET A 1 14.31 7.25 -9.91
C MET A 1 13.12 8.18 -10.08
N LYS A 2 12.46 8.23 -11.25
CA LYS A 2 11.27 9.07 -11.44
C LYS A 2 10.03 8.18 -11.41
N PHE A 3 9.04 8.54 -10.59
CA PHE A 3 7.77 7.81 -10.48
C PHE A 3 6.63 8.75 -10.10
N LYS A 4 5.41 8.36 -10.39
CA LYS A 4 4.21 9.04 -9.91
C LYS A 4 3.65 8.31 -8.71
N TYR A 5 3.00 9.02 -7.80
CA TYR A 5 2.40 8.41 -6.62
C TYR A 5 1.10 9.08 -6.20
N GLY A 6 0.31 8.37 -5.44
CA GLY A 6 -0.88 8.86 -4.77
C GLY A 6 -1.06 8.18 -3.43
N MET A 7 -1.76 8.85 -2.53
CA MET A 7 -2.06 8.32 -1.20
C MET A 7 -3.57 8.28 -0.99
N LEU A 8 -4.03 7.30 -0.23
CA LEU A 8 -5.42 7.17 0.18
C LEU A 8 -5.49 6.84 1.66
N VAL A 9 -6.48 7.38 2.34
CA VAL A 9 -6.81 7.03 3.72
C VAL A 9 -8.29 6.73 3.79
N GLY A 10 -8.63 5.54 4.29
CA GLY A 10 -10.00 5.11 4.53
C GLY A 10 -10.27 4.96 6.02
N GLY A 11 -11.51 5.23 6.42
CA GLY A 11 -11.94 5.13 7.79
C GLY A 11 -12.89 6.25 8.21
N LYS A 12 -13.08 6.45 9.51
CA LYS A 12 -13.92 7.53 10.06
C LYS A 12 -13.29 8.90 9.84
N SER A 13 -14.08 9.98 9.94
CA SER A 13 -13.61 11.37 9.85
C SER A 13 -12.43 11.69 10.76
N ILE A 14 -12.36 11.06 11.92
CA ILE A 14 -11.23 11.21 12.84
C ILE A 14 -9.94 10.67 12.26
N HIS A 15 -9.99 9.54 11.54
CA HIS A 15 -8.81 8.96 10.88
C HIS A 15 -8.28 9.90 9.80
N LEU A 16 -9.16 10.51 9.01
CA LEU A 16 -8.78 11.48 7.98
C LEU A 16 -8.10 12.71 8.59
N ARG A 17 -8.60 13.19 9.73
CA ARG A 17 -7.99 14.32 10.44
C ARG A 17 -6.59 14.00 10.97
N VAL A 18 -6.41 12.83 11.61
CA VAL A 18 -5.10 12.39 12.09
C VAL A 18 -4.12 12.18 10.95
N ALA A 19 -4.62 11.71 9.78
CA ALA A 19 -3.79 11.45 8.62
C ALA A 19 -3.33 12.72 7.88
N ALA A 20 -4.05 13.84 7.98
CA ALA A 20 -3.80 15.03 7.17
C ALA A 20 -2.35 15.53 7.31
N ASP A 21 -1.88 15.72 8.55
CA ASP A 21 -0.52 16.20 8.84
C ASP A 21 0.56 15.20 8.37
N VAL A 22 0.24 13.89 8.45
CA VAL A 22 1.15 12.83 8.03
C VAL A 22 1.24 12.77 6.51
N ILE A 23 0.13 13.00 5.80
CA ILE A 23 0.12 13.05 4.33
C ILE A 23 1.05 14.16 3.83
N GLU A 24 0.95 15.37 4.40
CA GLU A 24 1.78 16.50 4.02
C GLU A 24 3.27 16.20 4.16
N GLN A 25 3.70 15.67 5.32
CA GLN A 25 5.08 15.25 5.55
C GLN A 25 5.52 14.11 4.63
N SER A 26 4.63 13.18 4.32
CA SER A 26 4.95 12.06 3.43
C SER A 26 5.13 12.51 1.97
N ILE A 27 4.40 13.54 1.53
CA ILE A 27 4.56 14.14 0.20
C ILE A 27 6.00 14.63 0.02
N GLU A 28 6.54 15.38 0.98
CA GLU A 28 7.92 15.88 0.93
C GLU A 28 8.94 14.74 0.77
N GLU A 29 8.77 13.63 1.51
CA GLU A 29 9.68 12.47 1.41
C GLU A 29 9.62 11.80 0.03
N PHE A 30 8.42 11.65 -0.54
CA PHE A 30 8.26 11.07 -1.87
C PHE A 30 8.86 11.96 -2.96
N GLU A 31 8.70 13.27 -2.85
CA GLU A 31 9.29 14.23 -3.80
C GLU A 31 10.83 14.22 -3.73
N LEU A 32 11.40 14.16 -2.53
CA LEU A 32 12.84 14.00 -2.34
C LEU A 32 13.37 12.68 -2.93
N ALA A 33 12.57 11.63 -2.92
CA ALA A 33 12.89 10.35 -3.55
C ALA A 33 12.71 10.35 -5.08
N GLY A 34 12.26 11.47 -5.68
CA GLY A 34 12.02 11.63 -7.11
C GLY A 34 10.61 11.29 -7.56
N GLY A 35 9.66 11.25 -6.63
CA GLY A 35 8.24 11.08 -6.89
C GLY A 35 7.57 12.38 -7.33
N CYS A 36 6.49 12.25 -8.09
CA CYS A 36 5.59 13.34 -8.45
C CYS A 36 4.17 12.96 -8.01
N PHE A 37 3.54 13.78 -7.18
CA PHE A 37 2.17 13.55 -6.76
C PHE A 37 1.22 13.77 -7.95
N ASP A 38 0.53 12.70 -8.36
CA ASP A 38 -0.44 12.74 -9.46
C ASP A 38 -1.63 11.80 -9.19
N PRO A 39 -2.63 12.26 -8.43
CA PRO A 39 -3.81 11.47 -8.10
C PRO A 39 -4.65 11.08 -9.32
N LYS A 40 -4.51 11.81 -10.44
CA LYS A 40 -5.27 11.51 -11.67
C LYS A 40 -4.72 10.31 -12.44
N THR A 41 -3.42 10.01 -12.29
CA THR A 41 -2.82 8.84 -12.96
C THR A 41 -3.53 7.56 -12.59
N PHE A 42 -3.95 7.42 -11.34
CA PHE A 42 -4.60 6.19 -10.85
C PHE A 42 -6.03 6.02 -11.36
N SER A 43 -6.74 7.09 -11.69
CA SER A 43 -8.11 7.01 -12.22
C SER A 43 -8.18 6.41 -13.62
N ASN A 44 -7.07 6.41 -14.36
CA ASN A 44 -6.97 5.90 -15.72
C ASN A 44 -6.50 4.43 -15.77
N VAL A 45 -6.08 3.85 -14.66
CA VAL A 45 -5.65 2.45 -14.60
C VAL A 45 -6.85 1.58 -14.18
N PRO A 46 -7.34 0.65 -15.04
CA PRO A 46 -8.52 -0.14 -14.76
C PRO A 46 -8.45 -0.93 -13.44
N SER A 47 -7.26 -1.46 -13.11
CA SER A 47 -7.01 -2.19 -11.87
C SER A 47 -7.09 -1.31 -10.61
N PHE A 48 -7.00 0.02 -10.74
CA PHE A 48 -7.08 0.99 -9.64
C PHE A 48 -8.45 1.66 -9.48
N LYS A 49 -9.52 1.10 -10.01
CA LYS A 49 -10.87 1.59 -9.73
C LYS A 49 -11.16 1.43 -8.23
N ILE A 50 -10.82 2.46 -7.48
CA ILE A 50 -11.18 2.60 -6.08
C ILE A 50 -12.61 3.11 -6.06
N GLY A 51 -13.55 2.23 -5.73
CA GLY A 51 -14.95 2.63 -5.57
C GLY A 51 -15.05 3.66 -4.44
N GLN A 52 -15.38 4.91 -4.76
CA GLN A 52 -15.53 5.99 -3.78
C GLN A 52 -16.54 5.68 -2.66
N ARG A 53 -17.39 4.66 -2.84
CA ARG A 53 -18.43 4.25 -1.89
C ARG A 53 -18.00 3.22 -0.84
N VAL A 54 -16.84 2.59 -0.98
CA VAL A 54 -16.43 1.49 -0.09
C VAL A 54 -16.02 1.98 1.29
N TYR A 55 -15.70 3.26 1.45
CA TYR A 55 -15.15 3.79 2.69
C TYR A 55 -16.17 4.34 3.69
N ALA A 56 -17.42 4.62 3.27
CA ALA A 56 -18.40 5.26 4.14
C ALA A 56 -19.30 4.29 4.91
N ASP A 57 -19.58 3.07 4.42
CA ASP A 57 -20.71 2.27 4.91
C ASP A 57 -20.40 0.84 5.39
N ALA A 58 -19.27 0.25 5.10
CA ALA A 58 -19.11 -1.19 5.29
C ALA A 58 -18.12 -1.59 6.39
N GLY A 59 -18.51 -1.46 7.65
CA GLY A 59 -17.89 -2.25 8.72
C GLY A 59 -16.47 -1.87 9.16
N PHE A 60 -15.92 -0.73 8.72
CA PHE A 60 -14.65 -0.15 9.21
C PHE A 60 -14.80 0.59 10.54
N ALA A 61 -15.76 0.19 11.37
CA ALA A 61 -16.02 0.89 12.61
C ALA A 61 -14.76 1.04 13.49
N ASN A 62 -13.81 0.11 13.38
CA ASN A 62 -12.57 0.06 14.16
C ASN A 62 -11.33 -0.24 13.30
N GLU A 63 -11.35 0.07 12.00
CA GLU A 63 -10.22 -0.09 11.10
C GLU A 63 -9.90 1.23 10.41
N VAL A 64 -8.62 1.48 10.18
CA VAL A 64 -8.10 2.52 9.31
C VAL A 64 -7.25 1.88 8.23
N LEU A 65 -7.50 2.25 6.98
CA LEU A 65 -6.70 1.84 5.83
C LEU A 65 -5.82 3.01 5.39
N VAL A 66 -4.53 2.77 5.29
CA VAL A 66 -3.57 3.69 4.65
C VAL A 66 -3.04 3.01 3.40
N GLY A 67 -3.30 3.59 2.24
CA GLY A 67 -2.81 3.11 0.96
C GLY A 67 -1.83 4.09 0.34
N ILE A 68 -0.73 3.57 -0.19
CA ILE A 68 0.24 4.32 -0.99
C ILE A 68 0.39 3.59 -2.31
N CYS A 69 0.07 4.29 -3.38
CA CYS A 69 0.12 3.75 -4.73
C CYS A 69 1.22 4.45 -5.51
N VAL A 70 2.09 3.67 -6.16
CA VAL A 70 3.21 4.16 -6.95
C VAL A 70 3.11 3.63 -8.36
N PHE A 71 3.46 4.46 -9.31
CA PHE A 71 3.36 4.20 -10.73
C PHE A 71 4.73 4.30 -11.38
N PHE A 72 5.17 3.21 -12.00
CA PHE A 72 6.38 3.13 -12.81
C PHE A 72 6.04 2.89 -14.28
N SER A 73 6.84 3.48 -15.18
CA SER A 73 6.72 3.22 -16.61
C SER A 73 7.25 1.83 -16.99
N THR A 74 8.24 1.32 -16.26
CA THR A 74 8.96 0.10 -16.63
C THR A 74 9.29 -0.76 -15.42
N TRP A 75 9.12 -2.06 -15.56
CA TRP A 75 9.59 -3.06 -14.62
C TRP A 75 11.12 -3.17 -14.65
N MET A 76 11.75 -3.06 -13.51
CA MET A 76 13.22 -3.12 -13.36
C MET A 76 13.66 -4.21 -12.36
N GLY A 77 12.82 -5.20 -12.11
CA GLY A 77 13.11 -6.29 -11.16
C GLY A 77 13.03 -5.88 -9.68
N ASN A 78 13.59 -6.72 -8.81
CA ASN A 78 13.55 -6.56 -7.34
C ASN A 78 14.04 -5.21 -6.85
N LYS A 79 15.10 -4.71 -7.46
CA LYS A 79 15.79 -3.50 -7.01
C LYS A 79 14.86 -2.29 -6.88
N ILE A 80 13.88 -2.18 -7.79
CA ILE A 80 12.97 -1.04 -7.78
C ILE A 80 11.99 -1.10 -6.59
N LEU A 81 11.50 -2.27 -6.24
CA LEU A 81 10.59 -2.47 -5.12
C LEU A 81 11.29 -2.24 -3.78
N ASP A 82 12.51 -2.77 -3.63
CA ASP A 82 13.30 -2.60 -2.41
C ASP A 82 13.71 -1.13 -2.22
N GLU A 83 14.17 -0.47 -3.28
CA GLU A 83 14.57 0.93 -3.22
C GLU A 83 13.39 1.85 -2.90
N LEU A 84 12.22 1.61 -3.48
CA LEU A 84 10.98 2.33 -3.18
C LEU A 84 10.58 2.15 -1.71
N TYR A 85 10.61 0.90 -1.24
CA TYR A 85 10.25 0.61 0.14
C TYR A 85 11.18 1.31 1.13
N ASP A 86 12.49 1.14 0.97
CA ASP A 86 13.48 1.68 1.89
C ASP A 86 13.54 3.22 1.89
N LYS A 87 13.34 3.87 0.73
CA LYS A 87 13.44 5.34 0.61
C LYS A 87 12.16 6.09 0.95
N SER A 88 10.99 5.46 0.82
CA SER A 88 9.72 6.19 0.90
C SER A 88 8.64 5.47 1.71
N LEU A 89 8.20 4.28 1.30
CA LEU A 89 7.05 3.60 1.91
C LEU A 89 7.26 3.31 3.40
N LYS A 90 8.45 2.85 3.78
CA LYS A 90 8.81 2.53 5.17
C LYS A 90 8.59 3.70 6.11
N PHE A 91 9.06 4.89 5.74
CA PHE A 91 8.95 6.09 6.56
C PHE A 91 7.52 6.58 6.66
N SER A 92 6.80 6.64 5.54
CA SER A 92 5.40 7.03 5.53
C SER A 92 4.54 6.07 6.36
N PHE A 93 4.67 4.77 6.20
CA PHE A 93 3.94 3.79 7.00
C PHE A 93 4.26 3.87 8.48
N LYS A 94 5.53 4.13 8.84
CA LYS A 94 5.93 4.38 10.23
C LYS A 94 5.20 5.59 10.82
N ARG A 95 5.21 6.73 10.11
CA ARG A 95 4.55 7.96 10.57
C ARG A 95 3.06 7.79 10.73
N PHE A 96 2.35 7.19 9.76
CA PHE A 96 0.93 6.90 9.88
C PHE A 96 0.64 6.02 11.09
N THR A 97 1.39 4.94 11.28
CA THR A 97 1.22 4.04 12.41
C THR A 97 1.43 4.78 13.74
N GLN A 98 2.46 5.60 13.85
CA GLN A 98 2.76 6.38 15.05
C GLN A 98 1.66 7.42 15.33
N ALA A 99 1.21 8.16 14.33
CA ALA A 99 0.16 9.17 14.49
C ALA A 99 -1.17 8.54 14.95
N PHE A 100 -1.60 7.43 14.34
CA PHE A 100 -2.81 6.74 14.77
C PHE A 100 -2.69 6.14 16.17
N ARG A 101 -1.52 5.63 16.56
CA ARG A 101 -1.30 5.08 17.91
C ARG A 101 -1.16 6.17 18.98
N ALA A 102 -0.71 7.37 18.62
CA ALA A 102 -0.62 8.52 19.54
C ALA A 102 -1.98 9.16 19.84
N ASP A 103 -2.94 9.11 18.90
CA ASP A 103 -4.28 9.63 19.12
C ASP A 103 -5.13 8.63 19.89
N LYS A 104 -5.53 8.99 21.12
CA LYS A 104 -6.31 8.11 22.03
C LYS A 104 -7.60 7.58 21.40
N ARG A 105 -8.20 8.29 20.42
CA ARG A 105 -9.45 7.90 19.75
C ARG A 105 -9.23 6.86 18.66
N CYS A 106 -7.99 6.72 18.19
CA CYS A 106 -7.58 5.83 17.11
C CYS A 106 -6.66 4.70 17.59
N ALA A 107 -6.09 4.80 18.78
CA ALA A 107 -5.02 3.94 19.27
C ALA A 107 -5.34 2.44 19.24
N GLU A 108 -6.60 2.08 19.49
CA GLU A 108 -7.07 0.68 19.52
C GLU A 108 -7.61 0.20 18.16
N ASN A 109 -7.59 1.07 17.13
CA ASN A 109 -8.10 0.66 15.84
C ASN A 109 -7.11 -0.26 15.13
N GLN A 110 -7.63 -1.21 14.37
CA GLN A 110 -6.84 -2.01 13.45
C GLN A 110 -6.30 -1.12 12.34
N ILE A 111 -5.01 -1.23 12.06
CA ILE A 111 -4.36 -0.48 10.99
C ILE A 111 -4.06 -1.45 9.84
N SER A 112 -4.58 -1.14 8.67
CA SER A 112 -4.24 -1.79 7.42
C SER A 112 -3.35 -0.87 6.59
N LEU A 113 -2.18 -1.37 6.21
CA LEU A 113 -1.23 -0.68 5.33
C LEU A 113 -1.27 -1.36 3.96
N LEU A 114 -1.51 -0.61 2.90
CA LEU A 114 -1.59 -1.11 1.54
C LEU A 114 -0.54 -0.40 0.67
N ALA A 115 0.44 -1.15 0.19
CA ALA A 115 1.36 -0.70 -0.84
C ALA A 115 0.92 -1.24 -2.20
N CYS A 116 0.69 -0.37 -3.17
CA CYS A 116 0.39 -0.74 -4.55
C CYS A 116 1.47 -0.20 -5.47
N THR A 117 2.04 -1.05 -6.30
CA THR A 117 3.01 -0.64 -7.32
C THR A 117 2.53 -1.11 -8.68
N TYR A 118 2.28 -0.16 -9.57
CA TYR A 118 1.86 -0.44 -10.95
C TYR A 118 3.03 -0.26 -11.92
N PHE A 119 3.18 -1.22 -12.81
CA PHE A 119 4.16 -1.23 -13.89
C PHE A 119 3.43 -1.17 -15.24
N SER A 120 3.57 -0.04 -15.95
CA SER A 120 2.77 0.19 -17.16
C SER A 120 3.21 -0.67 -18.34
N ASP A 121 4.47 -1.05 -18.43
CA ASP A 121 4.98 -1.95 -19.48
C ASP A 121 4.46 -3.39 -19.34
N LEU A 122 4.17 -3.82 -18.13
CA LEU A 122 3.56 -5.12 -17.85
C LEU A 122 2.03 -5.04 -17.70
N ASP A 123 1.47 -3.82 -17.61
CA ASP A 123 0.08 -3.60 -17.22
C ASP A 123 -0.29 -4.43 -15.97
N LEU A 124 0.57 -4.36 -14.96
CA LEU A 124 0.54 -5.19 -13.76
C LEU A 124 0.61 -4.34 -12.50
N THR A 125 -0.24 -4.62 -11.53
CA THR A 125 -0.17 -4.09 -10.17
C THR A 125 0.34 -5.16 -9.21
N VAL A 126 1.38 -4.85 -8.46
CA VAL A 126 1.75 -5.59 -7.24
C VAL A 126 1.11 -4.88 -6.06
N ALA A 127 0.25 -5.58 -5.33
CA ALA A 127 -0.42 -5.05 -4.14
C ALA A 127 -0.02 -5.86 -2.91
N ILE A 128 0.48 -5.19 -1.88
CA ILE A 128 0.86 -5.81 -0.60
C ILE A 128 0.06 -5.13 0.49
N ARG A 129 -0.80 -5.90 1.17
CA ARG A 129 -1.59 -5.43 2.31
C ARG A 129 -1.11 -6.08 3.59
N LEU A 130 -0.74 -5.26 4.55
CA LEU A 130 -0.49 -5.70 5.92
C LEU A 130 -1.69 -5.31 6.78
N THR A 131 -2.30 -6.32 7.40
CA THR A 131 -3.40 -6.15 8.34
C THR A 131 -2.97 -6.74 9.67
N SER A 132 -2.93 -5.91 10.73
CA SER A 132 -2.57 -6.37 12.05
C SER A 132 -3.43 -5.71 13.12
N ARG A 133 -3.95 -6.53 14.04
CA ARG A 133 -4.56 -6.07 15.30
C ARG A 133 -3.49 -5.80 16.35
N ASP A 134 -2.44 -6.61 16.34
CA ASP A 134 -1.34 -6.51 17.28
C ASP A 134 -0.34 -5.43 16.83
N LYS A 135 0.39 -4.89 17.79
CA LYS A 135 1.48 -3.96 17.52
C LYS A 135 2.67 -4.74 16.99
N LEU A 136 2.73 -4.95 15.67
CA LEU A 136 3.93 -5.48 15.05
C LEU A 136 5.10 -4.52 15.27
N GLU A 137 6.22 -5.08 15.72
CA GLU A 137 7.48 -4.35 15.79
C GLU A 137 7.85 -3.78 14.40
N GLU A 138 8.46 -2.61 14.38
CA GLU A 138 8.82 -1.92 13.13
C GLU A 138 9.72 -2.81 12.25
N GLU A 139 10.69 -3.48 12.85
CA GLU A 139 11.61 -4.38 12.15
C GLU A 139 10.89 -5.57 11.53
N GLN A 140 9.97 -6.19 12.28
CA GLN A 140 9.17 -7.30 11.77
C GLN A 140 8.28 -6.86 10.60
N ARG A 141 7.61 -5.72 10.70
CA ARG A 141 6.82 -5.14 9.62
C ARG A 141 7.67 -4.92 8.36
N ASN A 142 8.85 -4.30 8.53
CA ASN A 142 9.76 -4.02 7.43
C ASN A 142 10.26 -5.30 6.76
N SER A 143 10.58 -6.32 7.55
CA SER A 143 11.01 -7.64 7.04
C SER A 143 9.91 -8.29 6.20
N LEU A 144 8.66 -8.26 6.68
CA LEU A 144 7.52 -8.85 5.95
C LEU A 144 7.22 -8.14 4.63
N PHE A 145 7.29 -6.80 4.59
CA PHE A 145 7.14 -6.07 3.34
C PHE A 145 8.26 -6.39 2.34
N LYS A 146 9.51 -6.45 2.79
CA LYS A 146 10.64 -6.84 1.94
C LYS A 146 10.49 -8.26 1.41
N GLN A 147 10.09 -9.19 2.26
CA GLN A 147 9.83 -10.57 1.82
C GLN A 147 8.71 -10.63 0.77
N ALA A 148 7.63 -9.88 0.96
CA ALA A 148 6.55 -9.80 -0.02
C ALA A 148 7.02 -9.23 -1.37
N HIS A 149 7.87 -8.20 -1.35
CA HIS A 149 8.47 -7.64 -2.56
C HIS A 149 9.39 -8.65 -3.28
N LEU A 150 10.21 -9.39 -2.53
CA LEU A 150 11.06 -10.45 -3.10
C LEU A 150 10.23 -11.55 -3.75
N ASN A 151 9.19 -12.02 -3.05
CA ASN A 151 8.28 -13.04 -3.59
C ASN A 151 7.58 -12.53 -4.86
N ALA A 152 7.12 -11.28 -4.86
CA ALA A 152 6.48 -10.68 -6.02
C ALA A 152 7.42 -10.62 -7.23
N ALA A 153 8.64 -10.19 -7.00
CA ALA A 153 9.61 -10.08 -8.06
C ALA A 153 10.05 -11.44 -8.61
N GLN A 154 10.23 -12.44 -7.75
CA GLN A 154 10.51 -13.80 -8.17
C GLN A 154 9.36 -14.36 -9.00
N PHE A 155 8.12 -14.23 -8.51
CA PHE A 155 6.94 -14.73 -9.22
C PHE A 155 6.79 -14.10 -10.61
N ILE A 156 6.99 -12.77 -10.72
CA ILE A 156 6.94 -12.07 -12.01
C ILE A 156 8.04 -12.55 -12.96
N SER A 157 9.26 -12.78 -12.44
CA SER A 157 10.38 -13.27 -13.25
C SER A 157 10.14 -14.68 -13.80
N GLU A 158 9.49 -15.54 -13.02
CA GLU A 158 9.26 -16.94 -13.39
C GLU A 158 7.99 -17.12 -14.21
N ASN A 159 6.93 -16.38 -13.91
CA ASN A 159 5.59 -16.62 -14.44
C ASN A 159 5.05 -15.46 -15.30
N GLY A 160 5.67 -14.28 -15.24
CA GLY A 160 5.16 -13.08 -15.87
C GLY A 160 3.87 -12.57 -15.23
N LYS A 161 3.08 -11.80 -16.00
CA LYS A 161 1.74 -11.35 -15.60
C LYS A 161 0.74 -12.50 -15.71
N GLN A 162 0.17 -12.93 -14.59
CA GLN A 162 -0.88 -13.95 -14.53
C GLN A 162 -2.28 -13.35 -14.32
N ALA A 163 -2.34 -12.12 -13.78
CA ALA A 163 -3.56 -11.34 -13.60
C ALA A 163 -3.22 -9.84 -13.57
N PRO A 164 -4.20 -8.94 -13.69
CA PRO A 164 -3.96 -7.51 -13.56
C PRO A 164 -3.40 -7.10 -12.20
N VAL A 165 -3.69 -7.85 -11.14
CA VAL A 165 -3.20 -7.59 -9.79
C VAL A 165 -2.63 -8.87 -9.17
N HIS A 166 -1.37 -8.83 -8.77
CA HIS A 166 -0.74 -9.82 -7.92
C HIS A 166 -0.80 -9.34 -6.48
N TYR A 167 -1.64 -9.98 -5.66
CA TYR A 167 -1.93 -9.56 -4.30
C TYR A 167 -1.23 -10.42 -3.25
N TYR A 168 -0.47 -9.77 -2.39
CA TYR A 168 0.17 -10.37 -1.23
C TYR A 168 -0.48 -9.84 0.05
N HIS A 169 -0.90 -10.76 0.91
CA HIS A 169 -1.51 -10.42 2.19
C HIS A 169 -0.62 -10.85 3.35
N ILE A 170 -0.30 -9.89 4.20
CA ILE A 170 0.38 -10.10 5.47
C ILE A 170 -0.68 -9.96 6.57
N GLN A 171 -1.05 -11.09 7.18
CA GLN A 171 -2.07 -11.12 8.22
C GLN A 171 -1.49 -11.73 9.49
N ASN A 172 -1.53 -10.98 10.59
CA ASN A 172 -1.00 -11.40 11.90
C ASN A 172 0.44 -11.95 11.84
N GLY A 173 1.29 -11.30 11.06
CA GLY A 173 2.69 -11.69 10.89
C GLY A 173 2.94 -12.85 9.91
N THR A 174 1.91 -13.36 9.25
CA THR A 174 2.03 -14.40 8.22
C THR A 174 1.83 -13.83 6.83
N LEU A 175 2.74 -14.14 5.91
CA LEU A 175 2.72 -13.73 4.50
C LEU A 175 2.35 -14.92 3.63
N ASN A 176 1.44 -14.76 2.65
CA ASN A 176 1.27 -15.74 1.58
C ASN A 176 2.48 -15.70 0.63
N LEU A 177 3.02 -16.87 0.30
CA LEU A 177 4.24 -16.98 -0.51
C LEU A 177 3.98 -16.73 -1.99
N GLU A 178 2.83 -17.17 -2.49
CA GLU A 178 2.37 -16.95 -3.87
C GLU A 178 1.29 -15.86 -3.90
N PRO A 179 1.19 -15.06 -4.99
CA PRO A 179 0.18 -14.03 -5.07
C PRO A 179 -1.23 -14.62 -5.21
N LEU A 180 -2.18 -13.98 -4.56
CA LEU A 180 -3.58 -14.13 -4.91
C LEU A 180 -3.84 -13.30 -6.17
N LEU A 181 -4.29 -13.93 -7.23
CA LEU A 181 -4.56 -13.30 -8.53
C LEU A 181 -5.90 -12.59 -8.50
N LYS A 182 -5.93 -11.29 -8.79
CA LYS A 182 -7.12 -10.43 -8.72
C LYS A 182 -7.27 -9.60 -9.98
N GLU A 183 -8.51 -9.25 -10.31
CA GLU A 183 -8.82 -8.38 -11.45
C GLU A 183 -8.66 -6.89 -11.12
N SER A 184 -8.80 -6.51 -9.84
CA SER A 184 -8.70 -5.11 -9.41
C SER A 184 -8.37 -4.95 -7.93
N ILE A 185 -7.89 -3.76 -7.57
CA ILE A 185 -7.69 -3.36 -6.16
C ILE A 185 -9.02 -3.31 -5.38
N GLU A 186 -10.14 -3.03 -6.05
CA GLU A 186 -11.45 -3.04 -5.42
C GLU A 186 -11.81 -4.41 -4.82
N GLN A 187 -11.40 -5.51 -5.46
CA GLN A 187 -11.61 -6.85 -4.90
C GLN A 187 -10.85 -7.04 -3.59
N ILE A 188 -9.59 -6.51 -3.51
CA ILE A 188 -8.77 -6.57 -2.30
C ILE A 188 -9.42 -5.81 -1.15
N GLN A 189 -10.03 -4.67 -1.44
CA GLN A 189 -10.66 -3.83 -0.43
C GLN A 189 -11.91 -4.45 0.18
N ARG A 190 -12.60 -5.33 -0.56
CA ARG A 190 -13.81 -6.05 -0.10
C ARG A 190 -13.50 -7.30 0.72
N GLU A 191 -12.27 -7.79 0.69
CA GLU A 191 -11.85 -8.93 1.50
C GLU A 191 -11.62 -8.49 2.96
N LYS A 192 -12.37 -9.13 3.88
CA LYS A 192 -12.28 -8.90 5.33
C LYS A 192 -11.24 -9.80 5.96
#